data_afdd9a770ce08a737eba4e6e3c86a0cb
#
_entry.id   afdd9a770ce08a737eba4e6e3c86a0cb
#
_cell.length_a   1.000
_cell.length_b   1.000
_cell.length_c   1.000
_cell.angle_alpha   90.00
_cell.angle_beta   90.00
_cell.angle_gamma   90.00
#
_symmetry.space_group_name_H-M   'P 1'
#
loop_
_entity.id
_entity.type
_entity.pdbx_description
1 polymer ?
#
loop_
_entity_poly.entity_id
_entity_poly.type
_entity_poly.pdbx_seq_one_letter_code
_entity_poly.pdbx_strand_id
1 'polypeptide(L)'
;MNIQWFPGHMLETKKLLKNSISKVDAVLEILDARLPVASENPLVNDLCKDKTRIKVLNKSDLADPVTTQNWLSYFEHHRKLPAIAVCGSQKNQVEKALQYCISQVTRNRARKVKVIVVGIPNTGKSTILNTLVGKKIAKTGNVPAITRQQQRTSLENNIDIYDTPGILWPIIEPQKRAFILAASGAISDTALDYSQIGFFVADLLLETYPNLLLERYTFLHHIPKDASDLIEKIGTARGCLNKGGIVNYQKSAELLIRDLRSGKIGKISFETPKDIESANETI
;
A
#
# COMPACT_ATOMS: atom_id res chain seq x y z
N MET A 1 -19.53 -0.84 -9.73
CA MET A 1 -18.68 -0.07 -10.68
C MET A 1 -17.43 -0.90 -10.95
N ASN A 2 -17.21 -1.38 -12.17
CA ASN A 2 -15.98 -2.10 -12.50
C ASN A 2 -14.88 -1.04 -12.74
N ILE A 3 -13.97 -0.91 -11.78
CA ILE A 3 -12.77 -0.07 -11.96
C ILE A 3 -11.84 -0.85 -12.88
N GLN A 4 -11.86 -0.51 -14.18
CA GLN A 4 -11.00 -1.12 -15.19
C GLN A 4 -9.79 -0.22 -15.44
N TRP A 5 -8.57 -0.77 -15.33
CA TRP A 5 -7.34 -0.13 -15.77
C TRP A 5 -7.01 -0.52 -17.20
N PHE A 6 -6.57 0.45 -18.01
CA PHE A 6 -6.36 0.30 -19.45
C PHE A 6 -5.35 -0.79 -19.84
N PRO A 7 -5.70 -1.71 -20.76
CA PRO A 7 -4.91 -2.90 -21.11
C PRO A 7 -3.64 -2.64 -21.93
N GLY A 8 -3.52 -1.49 -22.64
CA GLY A 8 -2.49 -1.31 -23.66
C GLY A 8 -1.04 -1.38 -23.20
N HIS A 9 -0.73 -0.89 -21.99
CA HIS A 9 0.64 -0.90 -21.47
C HIS A 9 1.00 -2.13 -20.62
N MET A 10 0.06 -3.02 -20.36
CA MET A 10 0.25 -4.12 -19.41
C MET A 10 1.08 -5.28 -19.98
N LEU A 11 0.91 -5.63 -21.24
CA LEU A 11 1.70 -6.71 -21.86
C LEU A 11 3.18 -6.32 -21.92
N GLU A 12 3.47 -5.07 -22.24
CA GLU A 12 4.84 -4.54 -22.23
C GLU A 12 5.40 -4.52 -20.82
N THR A 13 4.61 -4.05 -19.85
CA THR A 13 5.02 -3.99 -18.43
C THR A 13 5.24 -5.37 -17.83
N LYS A 14 4.40 -6.37 -18.17
CA LYS A 14 4.61 -7.78 -17.78
C LYS A 14 5.91 -8.33 -18.35
N LYS A 15 6.20 -8.06 -19.64
CA LYS A 15 7.46 -8.47 -20.29
C LYS A 15 8.67 -7.80 -19.64
N LEU A 16 8.59 -6.49 -19.37
CA LEU A 16 9.64 -5.73 -18.69
C LEU A 16 9.91 -6.29 -17.29
N LEU A 17 8.85 -6.53 -16.51
CA LEU A 17 8.97 -7.08 -15.16
C LEU A 17 9.60 -8.48 -15.18
N LYS A 18 9.13 -9.37 -16.09
CA LYS A 18 9.71 -10.71 -16.27
C LYS A 18 11.20 -10.65 -16.61
N ASN A 19 11.58 -9.81 -17.57
CA ASN A 19 12.98 -9.63 -17.97
C ASN A 19 13.84 -9.02 -16.84
N SER A 20 13.24 -8.17 -16.00
CA SER A 20 13.95 -7.57 -14.87
C SER A 20 14.17 -8.57 -13.74
N ILE A 21 13.13 -9.31 -13.36
CA ILE A 21 13.18 -10.33 -12.29
C ILE A 21 14.14 -11.47 -12.66
N SER A 22 14.22 -11.87 -13.94
CA SER A 22 15.15 -12.93 -14.36
C SER A 22 16.62 -12.60 -14.13
N LYS A 23 16.98 -11.31 -14.11
CA LYS A 23 18.35 -10.79 -14.03
C LYS A 23 18.82 -10.44 -12.62
N VAL A 24 17.96 -10.59 -11.62
CA VAL A 24 18.27 -10.24 -10.23
C VAL A 24 18.35 -11.46 -9.33
N ASP A 25 19.02 -11.29 -8.19
CA ASP A 25 19.24 -12.35 -7.21
C ASP A 25 18.13 -12.37 -6.15
N ALA A 26 17.53 -11.21 -5.84
CA ALA A 26 16.48 -11.09 -4.85
C ALA A 26 15.42 -10.02 -5.20
N VAL A 27 14.26 -10.16 -4.59
CA VAL A 27 13.10 -9.29 -4.79
C VAL A 27 12.65 -8.73 -3.44
N LEU A 28 12.61 -7.41 -3.34
CA LEU A 28 11.92 -6.68 -2.28
C LEU A 28 10.52 -6.32 -2.78
N GLU A 29 9.51 -7.02 -2.30
CA GLU A 29 8.13 -6.72 -2.62
C GLU A 29 7.55 -5.76 -1.58
N ILE A 30 7.32 -4.52 -1.99
CA ILE A 30 6.84 -3.46 -1.11
C ILE A 30 5.32 -3.44 -1.10
N LEU A 31 4.76 -3.75 0.05
CA LEU A 31 3.34 -3.75 0.36
C LEU A 31 3.01 -2.57 1.28
N ASP A 32 1.76 -2.14 1.31
CA ASP A 32 1.28 -1.19 2.32
C ASP A 32 0.86 -1.98 3.58
N ALA A 33 1.46 -1.70 4.73
CA ALA A 33 1.21 -2.42 5.99
C ALA A 33 -0.25 -2.37 6.46
N ARG A 34 -1.03 -1.40 5.97
CA ARG A 34 -2.46 -1.27 6.29
C ARG A 34 -3.34 -2.25 5.50
N LEU A 35 -2.83 -2.76 4.37
CA LEU A 35 -3.56 -3.60 3.41
C LEU A 35 -2.59 -4.57 2.70
N PRO A 36 -1.92 -5.47 3.44
CA PRO A 36 -0.81 -6.26 2.89
C PRO A 36 -1.25 -7.15 1.71
N VAL A 37 -2.36 -7.90 1.85
CA VAL A 37 -2.85 -8.79 0.79
C VAL A 37 -3.50 -8.02 -0.35
N ALA A 38 -4.29 -6.98 -0.06
CA ALA A 38 -4.86 -6.14 -1.12
C ALA A 38 -3.77 -5.46 -1.96
N SER A 39 -2.61 -5.14 -1.39
CA SER A 39 -1.48 -4.55 -2.11
C SER A 39 -0.54 -5.56 -2.79
N GLU A 40 -0.73 -6.87 -2.62
CA GLU A 40 0.00 -7.88 -3.39
C GLU A 40 -0.39 -7.83 -4.88
N ASN A 41 0.60 -7.86 -5.76
CA ASN A 41 0.35 -8.01 -7.18
C ASN A 41 0.44 -9.50 -7.58
N PRO A 42 -0.64 -10.12 -8.08
CA PRO A 42 -0.63 -11.52 -8.50
C PRO A 42 0.48 -11.85 -9.51
N LEU A 43 0.81 -10.91 -10.41
CA LEU A 43 1.88 -11.09 -11.39
C LEU A 43 3.26 -11.24 -10.74
N VAL A 44 3.51 -10.54 -9.62
CA VAL A 44 4.77 -10.66 -8.87
C VAL A 44 4.87 -12.04 -8.25
N ASN A 45 3.78 -12.57 -7.71
CA ASN A 45 3.74 -13.91 -7.14
C ASN A 45 4.18 -14.96 -8.17
N ASP A 46 3.64 -14.90 -9.39
CA ASP A 46 3.96 -15.85 -10.45
C ASP A 46 5.40 -15.72 -10.96
N LEU A 47 5.90 -14.49 -11.12
CA LEU A 47 7.22 -14.23 -11.68
C LEU A 47 8.37 -14.47 -10.69
N CYS A 48 8.08 -14.53 -9.38
CA CYS A 48 9.09 -14.65 -8.32
C CYS A 48 9.13 -16.03 -7.65
N LYS A 49 8.47 -17.06 -8.22
CA LYS A 49 8.39 -18.39 -7.60
C LYS A 49 9.76 -18.97 -7.23
N ASP A 50 10.77 -18.79 -8.10
CA ASP A 50 12.11 -19.34 -7.95
C ASP A 50 13.14 -18.29 -7.48
N LYS A 51 12.67 -17.17 -6.91
CA LYS A 51 13.55 -16.08 -6.45
C LYS A 51 13.49 -15.90 -4.95
N THR A 52 14.62 -15.56 -4.36
CA THR A 52 14.65 -15.03 -2.99
C THR A 52 13.75 -13.79 -2.94
N ARG A 53 12.67 -13.85 -2.15
CA ARG A 53 11.67 -12.79 -2.05
C ARG A 53 11.34 -12.49 -0.61
N ILE A 54 11.29 -11.20 -0.29
CA ILE A 54 10.88 -10.72 1.03
C ILE A 54 9.71 -9.74 0.86
N LYS A 55 8.69 -9.92 1.69
CA LYS A 55 7.57 -8.98 1.84
C LYS A 55 7.99 -7.85 2.76
N VAL A 56 7.94 -6.62 2.28
CA VAL A 56 8.23 -5.42 3.07
C VAL A 56 6.92 -4.68 3.31
N LEU A 57 6.38 -4.79 4.53
CA LEU A 57 5.16 -4.09 4.95
C LEU A 57 5.54 -2.65 5.29
N ASN A 58 5.49 -1.78 4.28
CA ASN A 58 5.84 -0.37 4.41
C ASN A 58 4.68 0.46 4.99
N LYS A 59 4.97 1.67 5.48
CA LYS A 59 4.04 2.56 6.18
C LYS A 59 3.52 1.94 7.48
N SER A 60 4.35 1.17 8.18
CA SER A 60 4.00 0.57 9.47
C SER A 60 3.72 1.61 10.54
N ASP A 61 4.17 2.84 10.35
CA ASP A 61 3.86 4.02 11.16
C ASP A 61 2.38 4.45 11.07
N LEU A 62 1.69 4.09 9.97
CA LEU A 62 0.27 4.38 9.71
C LEU A 62 -0.65 3.18 9.98
N ALA A 63 -0.08 1.99 10.16
CA ALA A 63 -0.84 0.75 10.33
C ALA A 63 -1.08 0.43 11.82
N ASP A 64 -2.17 -0.28 12.10
CA ASP A 64 -2.41 -0.85 13.43
C ASP A 64 -1.27 -1.81 13.80
N PRO A 65 -0.60 -1.60 14.95
CA PRO A 65 0.59 -2.37 15.29
C PRO A 65 0.30 -3.84 15.60
N VAL A 66 -0.86 -4.15 16.19
CA VAL A 66 -1.26 -5.52 16.54
C VAL A 66 -1.58 -6.28 15.24
N THR A 67 -2.35 -5.68 14.36
CA THR A 67 -2.68 -6.23 13.04
C THR A 67 -1.43 -6.42 12.19
N THR A 68 -0.49 -5.46 12.25
CA THR A 68 0.79 -5.57 11.53
C THR A 68 1.60 -6.78 12.02
N GLN A 69 1.67 -7.01 13.34
CA GLN A 69 2.36 -8.17 13.89
C GLN A 69 1.70 -9.49 13.49
N ASN A 70 0.35 -9.54 13.48
CA ASN A 70 -0.40 -10.70 13.00
C ASN A 70 -0.10 -11.00 11.52
N TRP A 71 0.03 -9.97 10.68
CA TRP A 71 0.42 -10.13 9.29
C TRP A 71 1.84 -10.67 9.10
N LEU A 72 2.82 -10.21 9.89
CA LEU A 72 4.17 -10.77 9.86
C LEU A 72 4.15 -12.26 10.18
N SER A 73 3.45 -12.65 11.24
CA SER A 73 3.26 -14.05 11.62
C SER A 73 2.56 -14.86 10.53
N TYR A 74 1.52 -14.32 9.92
CA TYR A 74 0.79 -14.96 8.82
C TYR A 74 1.70 -15.23 7.61
N PHE A 75 2.47 -14.25 7.15
CA PHE A 75 3.39 -14.44 6.03
C PHE A 75 4.45 -15.49 6.35
N GLU A 76 5.02 -15.46 7.54
CA GLU A 76 6.08 -16.39 7.95
C GLU A 76 5.56 -17.83 8.11
N HIS A 77 4.46 -18.01 8.86
CA HIS A 77 4.00 -19.34 9.25
C HIS A 77 3.03 -19.98 8.25
N HIS A 78 2.10 -19.22 7.65
CA HIS A 78 1.11 -19.75 6.70
C HIS A 78 1.59 -19.67 5.25
N ARG A 79 2.20 -18.55 4.85
CA ARG A 79 2.65 -18.35 3.46
C ARG A 79 4.09 -18.82 3.22
N LYS A 80 4.85 -19.12 4.29
CA LYS A 80 6.29 -19.49 4.25
C LYS A 80 7.13 -18.45 3.49
N LEU A 81 6.78 -17.19 3.64
CA LEU A 81 7.44 -16.04 3.02
C LEU A 81 8.02 -15.12 4.10
N PRO A 82 9.32 -14.83 4.06
CA PRO A 82 9.92 -13.86 4.97
C PRO A 82 9.25 -12.49 4.83
N ALA A 83 8.92 -11.86 5.95
CA ALA A 83 8.29 -10.55 5.98
C ALA A 83 8.91 -9.64 7.03
N ILE A 84 8.92 -8.33 6.78
CA ILE A 84 9.40 -7.32 7.72
C ILE A 84 8.57 -6.04 7.59
N ALA A 85 8.22 -5.42 8.72
CA ALA A 85 7.51 -4.15 8.73
C ALA A 85 8.51 -2.99 8.83
N VAL A 86 8.28 -1.93 8.05
CA VAL A 86 9.15 -0.74 8.02
C VAL A 86 8.33 0.55 7.87
N CYS A 87 8.87 1.65 8.41
CA CYS A 87 8.55 3.00 7.97
C CYS A 87 9.59 3.41 6.93
N GLY A 88 9.19 3.56 5.66
CA GLY A 88 10.09 3.77 4.54
C GLY A 88 10.93 5.05 4.59
N SER A 89 10.59 6.01 5.45
CA SER A 89 11.39 7.21 5.73
C SER A 89 12.50 6.97 6.78
N GLN A 90 12.46 5.84 7.49
CA GLN A 90 13.40 5.50 8.55
C GLN A 90 14.56 4.64 8.03
N LYS A 91 15.72 5.28 7.85
CA LYS A 91 16.90 4.67 7.21
C LYS A 91 17.32 3.35 7.86
N ASN A 92 17.39 3.30 9.17
CA ASN A 92 17.78 2.09 9.92
C ASN A 92 16.84 0.89 9.68
N GLN A 93 15.54 1.15 9.55
CA GLN A 93 14.55 0.09 9.29
C GLN A 93 14.66 -0.43 7.85
N VAL A 94 14.82 0.48 6.90
CA VAL A 94 14.94 0.13 5.47
C VAL A 94 16.25 -0.61 5.20
N GLU A 95 17.36 -0.19 5.81
CA GLU A 95 18.65 -0.90 5.75
C GLU A 95 18.55 -2.31 6.34
N LYS A 96 17.88 -2.48 7.48
CA LYS A 96 17.62 -3.81 8.06
C LYS A 96 16.83 -4.71 7.10
N ALA A 97 15.78 -4.18 6.45
CA ALA A 97 15.01 -4.94 5.47
C ALA A 97 15.86 -5.38 4.26
N LEU A 98 16.73 -4.49 3.76
CA LEU A 98 17.67 -4.82 2.69
C LEU A 98 18.67 -5.89 3.13
N GLN A 99 19.27 -5.74 4.30
CA GLN A 99 20.25 -6.72 4.83
C GLN A 99 19.58 -8.09 5.07
N TYR A 100 18.36 -8.10 5.60
CA TYR A 100 17.58 -9.32 5.76
C TYR A 100 17.34 -10.01 4.40
N CYS A 101 16.98 -9.25 3.36
CA CYS A 101 16.83 -9.76 2.01
C CYS A 101 18.14 -10.39 1.48
N ILE A 102 19.24 -9.69 1.66
CA ILE A 102 20.55 -10.13 1.17
C ILE A 102 21.06 -11.38 1.91
N SER A 103 20.75 -11.52 3.20
CA SER A 103 21.12 -12.69 3.99
C SER A 103 20.47 -13.99 3.52
N GLN A 104 19.31 -13.87 2.84
CA GLN A 104 18.58 -15.02 2.26
C GLN A 104 19.14 -15.44 0.88
N VAL A 105 20.04 -14.65 0.29
CA VAL A 105 20.62 -14.96 -1.02
C VAL A 105 21.86 -15.85 -0.85
N THR A 106 21.90 -16.99 -1.54
CA THR A 106 23.10 -17.82 -1.62
C THR A 106 24.21 -17.05 -2.35
N ARG A 107 25.25 -16.61 -1.63
CA ARG A 107 26.26 -15.68 -2.14
C ARG A 107 27.46 -16.39 -2.78
N ASN A 108 27.79 -15.94 -3.99
CA ASN A 108 29.18 -15.91 -4.44
C ASN A 108 29.78 -14.53 -4.05
N ARG A 109 30.72 -14.49 -3.10
CA ARG A 109 31.29 -13.25 -2.51
C ARG A 109 31.96 -12.32 -3.52
N ALA A 110 32.33 -12.82 -4.69
CA ALA A 110 33.00 -12.04 -5.73
C ALA A 110 32.05 -11.21 -6.62
N ARG A 111 30.74 -11.43 -6.53
CA ARG A 111 29.74 -10.80 -7.41
C ARG A 111 28.86 -9.81 -6.64
N LYS A 112 28.48 -8.72 -7.33
CA LYS A 112 27.44 -7.81 -6.83
C LYS A 112 26.10 -8.51 -6.67
N VAL A 113 25.41 -8.29 -5.56
CA VAL A 113 24.04 -8.75 -5.35
C VAL A 113 23.09 -7.77 -6.03
N LYS A 114 22.23 -8.28 -6.89
CA LYS A 114 21.23 -7.51 -7.61
C LYS A 114 19.88 -7.69 -6.95
N VAL A 115 19.31 -6.61 -6.46
CA VAL A 115 17.99 -6.56 -5.78
C VAL A 115 17.04 -5.73 -6.60
N ILE A 116 15.84 -6.22 -6.87
CA ILE A 116 14.78 -5.46 -7.51
C ILE A 116 13.71 -5.09 -6.48
N VAL A 117 13.24 -3.84 -6.56
CA VAL A 117 12.13 -3.34 -5.74
C VAL A 117 10.86 -3.34 -6.59
N VAL A 118 9.86 -4.09 -6.17
CA VAL A 118 8.58 -4.24 -6.86
C VAL A 118 7.41 -3.89 -5.94
N GLY A 119 6.24 -3.62 -6.50
CA GLY A 119 5.00 -3.36 -5.76
C GLY A 119 4.06 -2.46 -6.55
N ILE A 120 2.83 -2.33 -6.08
CA ILE A 120 1.82 -1.49 -6.71
C ILE A 120 2.13 0.01 -6.52
N PRO A 121 1.44 0.93 -7.24
CA PRO A 121 1.60 2.36 -7.02
C PRO A 121 1.34 2.75 -5.56
N ASN A 122 2.02 3.80 -5.10
CA ASN A 122 1.87 4.43 -3.78
C ASN A 122 2.13 3.56 -2.55
N THR A 123 2.76 2.38 -2.68
CA THR A 123 3.26 1.59 -1.53
C THR A 123 4.53 2.15 -0.92
N GLY A 124 5.14 3.19 -1.52
CA GLY A 124 6.33 3.86 -0.99
C GLY A 124 7.67 3.32 -1.50
N LYS A 125 7.70 2.62 -2.65
CA LYS A 125 8.93 2.14 -3.31
C LYS A 125 9.98 3.24 -3.46
N SER A 126 9.58 4.37 -4.07
CA SER A 126 10.49 5.51 -4.29
C SER A 126 10.98 6.14 -2.98
N THR A 127 10.18 6.12 -1.91
CA THR A 127 10.60 6.58 -0.59
C THR A 127 11.69 5.66 -0.03
N ILE A 128 11.47 4.35 -0.06
CA ILE A 128 12.46 3.36 0.38
C ILE A 128 13.77 3.50 -0.39
N LEU A 129 13.70 3.65 -1.72
CA LEU A 129 14.89 3.84 -2.55
C LEU A 129 15.65 5.12 -2.22
N ASN A 130 14.94 6.24 -2.10
CA ASN A 130 15.56 7.53 -1.72
C ASN A 130 16.21 7.45 -0.33
N THR A 131 15.58 6.74 0.60
CA THR A 131 16.10 6.51 1.95
C THR A 131 17.37 5.65 1.93
N LEU A 132 17.41 4.59 1.12
CA LEU A 132 18.60 3.74 0.97
C LEU A 132 19.79 4.48 0.34
N VAL A 133 19.52 5.34 -0.63
CA VAL A 133 20.56 6.09 -1.35
C VAL A 133 20.99 7.35 -0.60
N GLY A 134 20.21 7.81 0.37
CA GLY A 134 20.48 9.04 1.12
C GLY A 134 20.30 10.34 0.32
N LYS A 135 19.73 10.24 -0.92
CA LYS A 135 19.42 11.39 -1.78
C LYS A 135 18.20 11.12 -2.65
N LYS A 136 17.56 12.18 -3.13
CA LYS A 136 16.36 12.08 -3.97
C LYS A 136 16.74 11.67 -5.40
N ILE A 137 16.70 10.37 -5.68
CA ILE A 137 16.93 9.81 -7.02
C ILE A 137 15.62 9.43 -7.72
N ALA A 138 14.61 9.01 -6.97
CA ALA A 138 13.29 8.68 -7.48
C ALA A 138 12.27 9.75 -7.10
N LYS A 139 11.38 10.09 -8.03
CA LYS A 139 10.28 11.03 -7.75
C LYS A 139 9.29 10.38 -6.79
N THR A 140 8.98 11.08 -5.70
CA THR A 140 7.97 10.67 -4.72
C THR A 140 6.72 11.55 -4.88
N GLY A 141 5.54 10.99 -4.68
CA GLY A 141 4.28 11.74 -4.71
C GLY A 141 3.08 10.80 -4.62
N ASN A 142 1.92 11.37 -4.31
CA ASN A 142 0.66 10.63 -4.22
C ASN A 142 -0.02 10.39 -5.59
N VAL A 143 0.69 10.63 -6.68
CA VAL A 143 0.21 10.39 -8.05
C VAL A 143 0.69 9.01 -8.50
N PRO A 144 -0.19 8.10 -8.92
CA PRO A 144 0.19 6.79 -9.46
C PRO A 144 1.05 6.91 -10.71
N ALA A 145 1.96 5.92 -10.93
CA ALA A 145 2.81 5.80 -12.12
C ALA A 145 3.85 6.93 -12.34
N ILE A 146 4.42 7.49 -11.25
CA ILE A 146 5.48 8.52 -11.35
C ILE A 146 6.76 7.94 -11.95
N THR A 147 7.13 6.70 -11.63
CA THR A 147 8.30 6.02 -12.18
C THR A 147 7.92 5.38 -13.51
N ARG A 148 8.46 5.88 -14.63
CA ARG A 148 8.12 5.41 -16.00
C ARG A 148 9.14 4.41 -16.55
N GLN A 149 10.36 4.37 -16.02
CA GLN A 149 11.45 3.53 -16.53
C GLN A 149 12.18 2.88 -15.35
N GLN A 150 12.71 1.67 -15.58
CA GLN A 150 13.58 1.00 -14.63
C GLN A 150 14.86 1.82 -14.43
N GLN A 151 15.21 2.09 -13.17
CA GLN A 151 16.46 2.76 -12.80
C GLN A 151 17.34 1.80 -12.01
N ARG A 152 18.65 1.81 -12.29
CA ARG A 152 19.67 1.09 -11.53
C ARG A 152 20.43 2.06 -10.64
N THR A 153 20.61 1.70 -9.40
CA THR A 153 21.44 2.44 -8.45
C THR A 153 22.37 1.48 -7.74
N SER A 154 23.68 1.74 -7.78
CA SER A 154 24.66 1.01 -7.00
C SER A 154 24.76 1.60 -5.60
N LEU A 155 24.63 0.75 -4.59
CA LEU A 155 24.88 1.07 -3.20
C LEU A 155 26.30 0.62 -2.82
N GLU A 156 26.75 1.06 -1.64
CA GLU A 156 27.93 0.51 -0.99
C GLU A 156 27.76 -1.01 -0.75
N ASN A 157 28.83 -1.71 -0.43
CA ASN A 157 28.84 -3.15 -0.14
C ASN A 157 28.45 -4.08 -1.32
N ASN A 158 28.74 -3.67 -2.56
CA ASN A 158 28.50 -4.49 -3.76
C ASN A 158 27.02 -4.86 -3.97
N ILE A 159 26.10 -3.91 -3.78
CA ILE A 159 24.66 -4.07 -4.01
C ILE A 159 24.21 -3.16 -5.15
N ASP A 160 23.53 -3.73 -6.13
CA ASP A 160 22.80 -2.99 -7.16
C ASP A 160 21.31 -3.10 -6.92
N ILE A 161 20.64 -1.97 -6.79
CA ILE A 161 19.18 -1.92 -6.65
C ILE A 161 18.54 -1.43 -7.96
N TYR A 162 17.48 -2.11 -8.36
CA TYR A 162 16.67 -1.80 -9.53
C TYR A 162 15.29 -1.33 -9.09
N ASP A 163 14.93 -0.09 -9.46
CA ASP A 163 13.56 0.41 -9.27
C ASP A 163 12.66 -0.02 -10.43
N THR A 164 11.41 -0.30 -10.12
CA THR A 164 10.39 -0.60 -11.13
C THR A 164 9.21 0.33 -11.03
N PRO A 165 8.55 0.62 -12.17
CA PRO A 165 7.23 1.26 -12.14
C PRO A 165 6.27 0.50 -11.24
N GLY A 166 5.42 1.22 -10.51
CA GLY A 166 4.30 0.60 -9.79
C GLY A 166 3.27 0.06 -10.78
N ILE A 167 2.90 -1.19 -10.64
CA ILE A 167 2.01 -1.88 -11.57
C ILE A 167 0.81 -2.41 -10.81
N LEU A 168 -0.40 -1.99 -11.26
CA LEU A 168 -1.67 -2.62 -10.89
C LEU A 168 -2.06 -3.61 -11.99
N TRP A 169 -2.87 -4.58 -11.63
CA TRP A 169 -3.48 -5.53 -12.59
C TRP A 169 -4.86 -5.03 -13.06
N PRO A 170 -5.37 -5.46 -14.25
CA PRO A 170 -6.51 -4.84 -14.90
C PRO A 170 -7.82 -4.97 -14.16
N ILE A 171 -8.08 -6.15 -13.59
CA ILE A 171 -9.35 -6.49 -12.94
C ILE A 171 -9.06 -6.73 -11.47
N ILE A 172 -9.57 -5.85 -10.62
CA ILE A 172 -9.39 -5.92 -9.18
C ILE A 172 -10.66 -6.49 -8.57
N GLU A 173 -10.57 -7.76 -8.17
CA GLU A 173 -11.64 -8.48 -7.51
C GLU A 173 -11.18 -9.02 -6.14
N PRO A 174 -12.07 -9.14 -5.17
CA PRO A 174 -13.46 -8.65 -5.18
C PRO A 174 -13.55 -7.12 -5.07
N GLN A 175 -14.72 -6.53 -5.27
CA GLN A 175 -14.93 -5.07 -5.25
C GLN A 175 -14.43 -4.41 -3.95
N LYS A 176 -14.53 -5.09 -2.80
CA LYS A 176 -13.97 -4.63 -1.52
C LYS A 176 -12.47 -4.29 -1.66
N ARG A 177 -11.71 -5.13 -2.37
CA ARG A 177 -10.28 -4.90 -2.62
C ARG A 177 -10.03 -3.62 -3.43
N ALA A 178 -10.87 -3.36 -4.43
CA ALA A 178 -10.78 -2.13 -5.22
C ALA A 178 -11.02 -0.88 -4.36
N PHE A 179 -12.02 -0.90 -3.45
CA PHE A 179 -12.28 0.19 -2.51
C PHE A 179 -11.12 0.40 -1.53
N ILE A 180 -10.53 -0.66 -0.98
CA ILE A 180 -9.36 -0.59 -0.10
C ILE A 180 -8.17 0.06 -0.83
N LEU A 181 -7.88 -0.38 -2.06
CA LEU A 181 -6.81 0.18 -2.89
C LEU A 181 -7.07 1.65 -3.26
N ALA A 182 -8.31 2.00 -3.56
CA ALA A 182 -8.72 3.37 -3.82
C ALA A 182 -8.56 4.24 -2.56
N ALA A 183 -9.05 3.78 -1.40
CA ALA A 183 -8.92 4.49 -0.13
C ALA A 183 -7.46 4.74 0.24
N SER A 184 -6.55 3.77 0.00
CA SER A 184 -5.11 3.90 0.25
C SER A 184 -4.37 4.84 -0.70
N GLY A 185 -4.98 5.21 -1.83
CA GLY A 185 -4.38 6.02 -2.89
C GLY A 185 -3.57 5.23 -3.90
N ALA A 186 -3.67 3.89 -3.93
CA ALA A 186 -2.99 3.05 -4.92
C ALA A 186 -3.60 3.21 -6.33
N ILE A 187 -4.87 3.60 -6.41
CA ILE A 187 -5.60 3.94 -7.63
C ILE A 187 -5.61 5.46 -7.82
N SER A 188 -5.53 5.94 -9.08
CA SER A 188 -5.55 7.38 -9.38
C SER A 188 -6.87 8.03 -9.00
N ASP A 189 -6.80 9.19 -8.36
CA ASP A 189 -7.94 9.98 -7.92
C ASP A 189 -8.87 10.41 -9.08
N THR A 190 -8.34 10.52 -10.30
CA THR A 190 -9.13 10.86 -11.49
C THR A 190 -10.14 9.79 -11.93
N ALA A 191 -9.98 8.56 -11.42
CA ALA A 191 -10.84 7.43 -11.74
C ALA A 191 -11.83 7.08 -10.62
N LEU A 192 -11.90 7.92 -9.55
CA LEU A 192 -12.60 7.57 -8.32
C LEU A 192 -13.88 8.40 -8.11
N ASP A 193 -14.94 7.72 -7.69
CA ASP A 193 -16.08 8.34 -7.01
C ASP A 193 -15.78 8.41 -5.50
N TYR A 194 -15.35 9.58 -5.06
CA TYR A 194 -15.00 9.81 -3.65
C TYR A 194 -16.14 9.56 -2.69
N SER A 195 -17.40 9.75 -3.14
CA SER A 195 -18.55 9.49 -2.28
C SER A 195 -18.62 8.03 -1.90
N GLN A 196 -18.60 7.12 -2.88
CA GLN A 196 -18.68 5.68 -2.62
C GLN A 196 -17.51 5.18 -1.76
N ILE A 197 -16.28 5.64 -2.04
CA ILE A 197 -15.10 5.25 -1.26
C ILE A 197 -15.18 5.82 0.15
N GLY A 198 -15.66 7.06 0.30
CA GLY A 198 -15.82 7.71 1.61
C GLY A 198 -16.84 7.00 2.49
N PHE A 199 -17.97 6.55 1.93
CA PHE A 199 -18.93 5.74 2.66
C PHE A 199 -18.35 4.41 3.11
N PHE A 200 -17.62 3.69 2.22
CA PHE A 200 -16.92 2.46 2.57
C PHE A 200 -15.90 2.68 3.71
N VAL A 201 -15.12 3.76 3.64
CA VAL A 201 -14.14 4.11 4.68
C VAL A 201 -14.84 4.47 5.99
N ALA A 202 -15.95 5.22 5.93
CA ALA A 202 -16.72 5.60 7.10
C ALA A 202 -17.30 4.37 7.82
N ASP A 203 -17.89 3.42 7.09
CA ASP A 203 -18.40 2.16 7.64
C ASP A 203 -17.28 1.37 8.32
N LEU A 204 -16.14 1.17 7.64
CA LEU A 204 -14.99 0.47 8.21
C LEU A 204 -14.48 1.13 9.49
N LEU A 205 -14.37 2.46 9.53
CA LEU A 205 -13.89 3.19 10.70
C LEU A 205 -14.88 3.13 11.87
N LEU A 206 -16.17 3.21 11.59
CA LEU A 206 -17.22 3.10 12.61
C LEU A 206 -17.24 1.70 13.23
N GLU A 207 -17.04 0.65 12.42
CA GLU A 207 -17.03 -0.73 12.88
C GLU A 207 -15.76 -1.07 13.67
N THR A 208 -14.58 -0.65 13.17
CA THR A 208 -13.30 -1.15 13.67
C THR A 208 -12.57 -0.16 14.58
N TYR A 209 -12.69 1.15 14.32
CA TYR A 209 -11.90 2.20 14.98
C TYR A 209 -12.75 3.39 15.47
N PRO A 210 -13.92 3.17 16.12
CA PRO A 210 -14.81 4.27 16.50
C PRO A 210 -14.18 5.29 17.44
N ASN A 211 -13.30 4.87 18.35
CA ASN A 211 -12.61 5.76 19.27
C ASN A 211 -11.63 6.71 18.55
N LEU A 212 -10.92 6.25 17.52
CA LEU A 212 -10.03 7.10 16.74
C LEU A 212 -10.80 8.21 16.00
N LEU A 213 -12.07 7.97 15.62
CA LEU A 213 -12.93 9.00 15.04
C LEU A 213 -13.23 10.11 16.06
N LEU A 214 -13.55 9.75 17.30
CA LEU A 214 -13.82 10.72 18.37
C LEU A 214 -12.56 11.53 18.73
N GLU A 215 -11.40 10.88 18.77
CA GLU A 215 -10.12 11.55 19.01
C GLU A 215 -9.78 12.53 17.88
N ARG A 216 -9.99 12.12 16.62
CA ARG A 216 -9.70 12.96 15.45
C ARG A 216 -10.67 14.10 15.26
N TYR A 217 -11.96 13.84 15.44
CA TYR A 217 -13.06 14.78 15.17
C TYR A 217 -13.71 15.22 16.48
N THR A 218 -13.05 16.11 17.21
CA THR A 218 -13.47 16.60 18.54
C THR A 218 -14.85 17.22 18.60
N PHE A 219 -15.44 17.55 17.44
CA PHE A 219 -16.84 17.99 17.32
C PHE A 219 -17.84 16.82 17.39
N LEU A 220 -17.37 15.58 17.34
CA LEU A 220 -18.20 14.40 17.56
C LEU A 220 -18.28 14.13 19.06
N HIS A 221 -19.44 14.36 19.66
CA HIS A 221 -19.64 14.12 21.10
C HIS A 221 -20.01 12.66 21.42
N HIS A 222 -20.39 11.88 20.40
CA HIS A 222 -20.72 10.46 20.45
C HIS A 222 -20.41 9.81 19.10
N ILE A 223 -20.31 8.49 19.07
CA ILE A 223 -20.09 7.73 17.85
C ILE A 223 -21.29 7.97 16.91
N PRO A 224 -21.04 8.40 15.64
CA PRO A 224 -22.10 8.53 14.63
C PRO A 224 -22.85 7.22 14.41
N LYS A 225 -24.14 7.31 14.09
CA LYS A 225 -25.01 6.13 13.94
C LYS A 225 -24.69 5.29 12.71
N ASP A 226 -24.21 5.92 11.65
CA ASP A 226 -23.88 5.32 10.35
C ASP A 226 -22.89 6.19 9.57
N ALA A 227 -22.41 5.69 8.41
CA ALA A 227 -21.49 6.40 7.53
C ALA A 227 -22.06 7.75 7.03
N SER A 228 -23.35 7.82 6.78
CA SER A 228 -24.01 9.06 6.32
C SER A 228 -23.91 10.14 7.40
N ASP A 229 -24.25 9.79 8.63
CA ASP A 229 -24.18 10.70 9.79
C ASP A 229 -22.74 11.19 10.04
N LEU A 230 -21.74 10.29 9.92
CA LEU A 230 -20.33 10.66 10.04
C LEU A 230 -19.91 11.67 8.96
N ILE A 231 -20.21 11.37 7.68
CA ILE A 231 -19.81 12.23 6.55
C ILE A 231 -20.52 13.58 6.62
N GLU A 232 -21.80 13.60 7.02
CA GLU A 232 -22.58 14.81 7.20
C GLU A 232 -22.02 15.71 8.31
N LYS A 233 -21.68 15.13 9.48
CA LYS A 233 -21.08 15.86 10.59
C LYS A 233 -19.71 16.43 10.21
N ILE A 234 -18.86 15.65 9.50
CA ILE A 234 -17.57 16.15 8.97
C ILE A 234 -17.83 17.32 8.01
N GLY A 235 -18.77 17.17 7.08
CA GLY A 235 -19.11 18.19 6.09
C GLY A 235 -19.59 19.49 6.71
N THR A 236 -20.49 19.41 7.67
CA THR A 236 -21.00 20.54 8.40
C THR A 236 -19.89 21.26 9.20
N ALA A 237 -19.11 20.50 9.98
CA ALA A 237 -18.06 21.06 10.81
C ALA A 237 -16.88 21.65 10.00
N ARG A 238 -16.64 21.17 8.78
CA ARG A 238 -15.56 21.61 7.88
C ARG A 238 -16.02 22.59 6.79
N GLY A 239 -17.29 22.98 6.79
CA GLY A 239 -17.84 23.91 5.81
C GLY A 239 -17.91 23.35 4.38
N CYS A 240 -18.02 22.03 4.21
CA CYS A 240 -18.24 21.39 2.92
C CYS A 240 -19.72 21.49 2.52
N LEU A 241 -20.18 22.72 2.26
CA LEU A 241 -21.57 23.00 1.96
C LEU A 241 -21.75 23.50 0.52
N ASN A 242 -22.87 23.13 -0.09
CA ASN A 242 -23.41 23.68 -1.32
C ASN A 242 -24.26 24.92 -1.03
N LYS A 243 -24.75 25.58 -2.08
CA LYS A 243 -25.74 26.67 -1.95
C LYS A 243 -26.95 26.18 -1.15
N GLY A 244 -27.41 26.99 -0.22
CA GLY A 244 -28.55 26.65 0.67
C GLY A 244 -28.16 25.86 1.92
N GLY A 245 -26.87 25.71 2.23
CA GLY A 245 -26.44 25.04 3.46
C GLY A 245 -26.46 23.51 3.40
N ILE A 246 -26.69 22.92 2.22
CA ILE A 246 -26.76 21.46 2.02
C ILE A 246 -25.36 20.90 2.01
N VAL A 247 -25.12 19.81 2.78
CA VAL A 247 -23.79 19.15 2.84
C VAL A 247 -23.37 18.59 1.48
N ASN A 248 -22.15 18.88 1.09
CA ASN A 248 -21.52 18.30 -0.09
C ASN A 248 -20.81 17.00 0.29
N TYR A 249 -21.49 15.87 0.15
CA TYR A 249 -20.99 14.54 0.53
C TYR A 249 -19.67 14.17 -0.16
N GLN A 250 -19.49 14.55 -1.43
CA GLN A 250 -18.25 14.27 -2.18
C GLN A 250 -17.06 14.99 -1.54
N LYS A 251 -17.17 16.28 -1.24
CA LYS A 251 -16.11 17.06 -0.57
C LYS A 251 -15.85 16.55 0.84
N SER A 252 -16.92 16.18 1.57
CA SER A 252 -16.81 15.65 2.93
C SER A 252 -16.08 14.29 2.95
N ALA A 253 -16.44 13.40 2.03
CA ALA A 253 -15.79 12.11 1.82
C ALA A 253 -14.31 12.26 1.43
N GLU A 254 -13.99 13.22 0.54
CA GLU A 254 -12.61 13.53 0.17
C GLU A 254 -11.79 13.97 1.39
N LEU A 255 -12.34 14.76 2.31
CA LEU A 255 -11.64 15.14 3.54
C LEU A 255 -11.38 13.94 4.44
N LEU A 256 -12.36 13.05 4.63
CA LEU A 256 -12.20 11.83 5.41
C LEU A 256 -11.07 10.95 4.83
N ILE A 257 -11.07 10.72 3.52
CA ILE A 257 -10.04 9.93 2.83
C ILE A 257 -8.68 10.60 2.93
N ARG A 258 -8.61 11.92 2.85
CA ARG A 258 -7.35 12.67 3.01
C ARG A 258 -6.80 12.54 4.43
N ASP A 259 -7.63 12.63 5.45
CA ASP A 259 -7.24 12.45 6.84
C ASP A 259 -6.78 11.00 7.10
N LEU A 260 -7.45 10.01 6.52
CA LEU A 260 -7.07 8.61 6.53
C LEU A 260 -5.67 8.38 5.92
N ARG A 261 -5.47 8.87 4.68
CA ARG A 261 -4.20 8.69 3.94
C ARG A 261 -3.02 9.35 4.64
N SER A 262 -3.25 10.47 5.30
CA SER A 262 -2.22 11.22 6.05
C SER A 262 -1.97 10.71 7.46
N GLY A 263 -2.69 9.68 7.93
CA GLY A 263 -2.56 9.11 9.27
C GLY A 263 -3.13 9.99 10.40
N LYS A 264 -3.90 11.03 10.06
CA LYS A 264 -4.48 11.94 11.06
C LYS A 264 -5.59 11.30 11.88
N ILE A 265 -6.22 10.25 11.38
CA ILE A 265 -7.24 9.49 12.13
C ILE A 265 -6.58 8.59 13.17
N GLY A 266 -5.35 8.18 12.94
CA GLY A 266 -4.61 7.25 13.78
C GLY A 266 -4.05 6.08 12.97
N LYS A 267 -3.56 5.06 13.68
CA LYS A 267 -3.00 3.85 13.07
C LYS A 267 -4.13 2.86 12.79
N ILE A 268 -4.38 2.61 11.50
CA ILE A 268 -5.48 1.75 11.07
C ILE A 268 -5.00 0.67 10.10
N SER A 269 -5.73 -0.44 10.01
CA SER A 269 -5.57 -1.48 9.00
C SER A 269 -6.91 -1.76 8.34
N PHE A 270 -6.92 -1.99 7.02
CA PHE A 270 -8.14 -2.24 6.25
C PHE A 270 -8.52 -3.72 6.20
N GLU A 271 -7.57 -4.58 6.52
CA GLU A 271 -7.73 -6.03 6.45
C GLU A 271 -6.92 -6.72 7.54
N THR A 272 -7.35 -7.89 7.94
CA THR A 272 -6.68 -8.77 8.90
C THR A 272 -6.39 -10.14 8.28
N PRO A 273 -5.45 -10.94 8.82
CA PRO A 273 -5.26 -12.33 8.36
C PRO A 273 -6.55 -13.16 8.41
N LYS A 274 -7.41 -12.95 9.42
CA LYS A 274 -8.70 -13.65 9.55
C LYS A 274 -9.64 -13.42 8.38
N ASP A 275 -9.65 -12.22 7.80
CA ASP A 275 -10.48 -11.90 6.62
C ASP A 275 -10.12 -12.78 5.41
N ILE A 276 -8.83 -13.16 5.31
CA ILE A 276 -8.33 -13.99 4.22
C ILE A 276 -8.61 -15.48 4.47
N GLU A 277 -8.48 -15.93 5.71
CA GLU A 277 -8.78 -17.31 6.11
C GLU A 277 -10.25 -17.62 5.89
N SER A 278 -11.16 -16.75 6.34
CA SER A 278 -12.61 -16.88 6.15
C SER A 278 -13.02 -16.89 4.66
N ALA A 279 -12.35 -16.11 3.81
CA ALA A 279 -12.61 -16.08 2.36
C ALA A 279 -12.18 -17.39 1.67
N ASN A 280 -11.14 -18.06 2.17
CA ASN A 280 -10.65 -19.33 1.61
C ASN A 280 -11.48 -20.54 2.07
N GLU A 281 -12.17 -20.46 3.20
CA GLU A 281 -13.07 -21.54 3.70
C GLU A 281 -14.43 -21.55 3.00
N THR A 282 -14.77 -20.48 2.25
CA THR A 282 -16.08 -20.34 1.56
C THR A 282 -16.03 -20.79 0.09
N ILE A 283 -14.89 -21.29 -0.40
CA ILE A 283 -14.67 -21.84 -1.74
C ILE A 283 -14.52 -23.37 -1.67
#